data_3e4f218c2b289b1a3b5353f4f404cc24
#
_entry.id   3e4f218c2b289b1a3b5353f4f404cc24
#
_cell.length_a   1.000
_cell.length_b   1.000
_cell.length_c   1.000
_cell.angle_alpha   90.00
_cell.angle_beta   90.00
_cell.angle_gamma   90.00
#
_symmetry.space_group_name_H-M   'P 1'
#
loop_
_entity.id
_entity.type
_entity.pdbx_description
1 polymer ?
#
loop_
_entity_poly.entity_id
_entity_poly.type
_entity_poly.pdbx_seq_one_letter_code
_entity_poly.pdbx_strand_id
1 'polypeptide(L)'
;VGGDYRKERESGDNLAQTTDGGRTWSFIGSTRLRGFRSAVAFVPGSKGQGVFAIGPGGADYSRDGGAAWTPIGDDGFHAFSIVGGRNAAWGVGEKGRIARISRSPDLP
;
A
#
# COMPACT_ATOMS: atom_id res chain seq x y z
N VAL A 1 -7.40 -2.10 -1.68
CA VAL A 1 -7.37 -1.29 -0.44
C VAL A 1 -8.47 -0.24 -0.49
N GLY A 2 -8.80 0.32 0.65
CA GLY A 2 -9.86 1.31 0.73
C GLY A 2 -10.05 1.80 2.15
N GLY A 3 -11.30 1.84 2.59
CA GLY A 3 -11.69 2.34 3.89
C GLY A 3 -12.57 3.58 3.76
N ASP A 4 -12.78 4.27 4.87
CA ASP A 4 -13.57 5.49 4.90
C ASP A 4 -12.64 6.70 4.87
N TYR A 5 -12.67 7.44 3.77
CA TYR A 5 -11.78 8.61 3.61
C TYR A 5 -12.07 9.71 4.63
N ARG A 6 -13.23 9.70 5.27
CA ARG A 6 -13.59 10.64 6.34
C ARG A 6 -13.01 10.22 7.70
N LYS A 7 -12.50 9.00 7.78
CA LYS A 7 -11.92 8.40 8.99
C LYS A 7 -10.58 7.79 8.62
N GLU A 8 -9.69 8.61 8.14
CA GLU A 8 -8.47 8.15 7.47
C GLU A 8 -7.49 7.40 8.36
N ARG A 9 -7.65 7.48 9.67
CA ARG A 9 -6.80 6.77 10.62
C ARG A 9 -7.47 5.58 11.28
N GLU A 10 -8.73 5.29 10.93
CA GLU A 10 -9.42 4.14 11.47
C GLU A 10 -9.12 2.89 10.65
N SER A 11 -8.78 1.80 11.33
CA SER A 11 -8.60 0.49 10.73
C SER A 11 -9.94 -0.24 10.73
N GLY A 12 -10.31 -0.84 9.61
CA GLY A 12 -11.52 -1.64 9.52
C GLY A 12 -11.95 -1.81 8.09
N ASP A 13 -12.20 -3.02 7.67
CA ASP A 13 -12.72 -3.40 6.35
C ASP A 13 -12.07 -2.65 5.18
N ASN A 14 -10.75 -2.43 5.31
CA ASN A 14 -10.00 -1.62 4.34
C ASN A 14 -9.13 -2.46 3.42
N LEU A 15 -9.25 -3.78 3.47
CA LEU A 15 -8.40 -4.68 2.68
C LEU A 15 -9.21 -5.87 2.21
N ALA A 16 -9.30 -6.04 0.89
CA ALA A 16 -9.94 -7.18 0.28
C ALA A 16 -9.07 -7.72 -0.85
N GLN A 17 -9.22 -9.00 -1.15
CA GLN A 17 -8.40 -9.69 -2.12
C GLN A 17 -9.26 -10.53 -3.04
N THR A 18 -8.83 -10.62 -4.29
CA THR A 18 -9.41 -11.54 -5.27
C THR A 18 -8.33 -12.45 -5.84
N THR A 19 -8.67 -13.68 -6.13
CA THR A 19 -7.78 -14.63 -6.79
C THR A 19 -8.34 -15.13 -8.12
N ASP A 20 -9.47 -14.56 -8.56
CA ASP A 20 -10.17 -15.00 -9.78
C ASP A 20 -10.45 -13.84 -10.75
N GLY A 21 -9.58 -12.82 -10.74
CA GLY A 21 -9.69 -11.73 -11.68
C GLY A 21 -10.78 -10.71 -11.32
N GLY A 22 -11.18 -10.66 -10.07
CA GLY A 22 -12.16 -9.68 -9.60
C GLY A 22 -13.59 -10.19 -9.57
N ARG A 23 -13.81 -11.48 -9.81
CA ARG A 23 -15.15 -12.06 -9.78
C ARG A 23 -15.68 -12.22 -8.36
N THR A 24 -14.81 -12.68 -7.45
CA THR A 24 -15.15 -12.81 -6.03
C THR A 24 -14.09 -12.13 -5.19
N TRP A 25 -14.50 -11.57 -4.06
CA TRP A 25 -13.62 -10.81 -3.17
C TRP A 25 -13.77 -11.30 -1.75
N SER A 26 -12.66 -11.37 -1.04
CA SER A 26 -12.63 -11.80 0.36
C SER A 26 -11.92 -10.73 1.19
N PHE A 27 -12.46 -10.41 2.36
CA PHE A 27 -11.74 -9.60 3.33
C PHE A 27 -10.59 -10.42 3.92
N ILE A 28 -9.44 -9.77 4.09
CA ILE A 28 -8.30 -10.41 4.75
C ILE A 28 -8.46 -10.17 6.25
N GLY A 29 -9.09 -11.14 6.91
CA GLY A 29 -9.68 -10.95 8.23
C GLY A 29 -8.73 -10.74 9.40
N SER A 30 -7.50 -11.25 9.33
CA SER A 30 -6.57 -11.17 10.45
C SER A 30 -5.63 -9.97 10.37
N THR A 31 -5.56 -9.30 9.23
CA THR A 31 -4.65 -8.18 8.99
C THR A 31 -5.42 -6.99 8.48
N ARG A 32 -5.17 -5.83 9.05
CA ARG A 32 -5.82 -4.59 8.63
C ARG A 32 -4.77 -3.53 8.40
N LEU A 33 -5.04 -2.66 7.45
CA LEU A 33 -4.25 -1.47 7.28
C LEU A 33 -4.62 -0.46 8.37
N ARG A 34 -3.68 0.39 8.74
CA ARG A 34 -3.85 1.33 9.87
C ARG A 34 -4.81 2.47 9.59
N GLY A 35 -5.44 2.50 8.45
CA GLY A 35 -6.40 3.53 8.10
C GLY A 35 -6.77 3.45 6.64
N PHE A 36 -7.47 4.49 6.17
CA PHE A 36 -7.84 4.60 4.78
C PHE A 36 -6.59 4.60 3.89
N ARG A 37 -6.62 3.78 2.84
CA ARG A 37 -5.57 3.74 1.83
C ARG A 37 -6.18 4.00 0.47
N SER A 38 -5.56 4.88 -0.29
CA SER A 38 -6.10 5.35 -1.57
C SER A 38 -5.42 4.75 -2.79
N ALA A 39 -4.29 4.09 -2.61
CA ALA A 39 -3.57 3.49 -3.73
C ALA A 39 -2.77 2.27 -3.28
N VAL A 40 -2.62 1.34 -4.18
CA VAL A 40 -1.86 0.11 -3.96
C VAL A 40 -1.10 -0.21 -5.24
N ALA A 41 0.12 -0.73 -5.11
CA ALA A 41 0.87 -1.20 -6.26
C ALA A 41 1.79 -2.35 -5.89
N PHE A 42 1.93 -3.28 -6.82
CA PHE A 42 2.87 -4.38 -6.70
C PHE A 42 4.25 -3.95 -7.14
N VAL A 43 5.28 -4.44 -6.45
CA VAL A 43 6.67 -4.19 -6.82
C VAL A 43 6.99 -5.02 -8.07
N PRO A 44 7.47 -4.38 -9.15
CA PRO A 44 7.83 -5.12 -10.35
C PRO A 44 8.91 -6.17 -10.06
N GLY A 45 8.73 -7.37 -10.61
CA GLY A 45 9.68 -8.46 -10.43
C GLY A 45 9.54 -9.24 -9.12
N SER A 46 8.61 -8.85 -8.25
CA SER A 46 8.42 -9.55 -6.97
C SER A 46 7.47 -10.75 -7.07
N LYS A 47 6.92 -11.03 -8.23
CA LYS A 47 5.96 -12.12 -8.47
C LYS A 47 4.71 -12.01 -7.60
N GLY A 48 4.25 -10.78 -7.38
CA GLY A 48 3.08 -10.54 -6.58
C GLY A 48 3.30 -10.57 -5.07
N GLN A 49 4.53 -10.70 -4.61
CA GLN A 49 4.82 -10.77 -3.18
C GLN A 49 5.01 -9.38 -2.55
N GLY A 50 5.68 -8.47 -3.26
CA GLY A 50 5.90 -7.12 -2.74
C GLY A 50 4.75 -6.20 -3.11
N VAL A 51 4.13 -5.56 -2.12
CA VAL A 51 2.97 -4.69 -2.31
C VAL A 51 3.11 -3.47 -1.42
N PHE A 52 2.92 -2.28 -1.99
CA PHE A 52 2.80 -1.03 -1.23
C PHE A 52 1.36 -0.57 -1.20
N ALA A 53 0.93 -0.04 -0.05
CA ALA A 53 -0.35 0.65 0.09
C ALA A 53 -0.08 2.02 0.70
N ILE A 54 -0.66 3.06 0.13
CA ILE A 54 -0.48 4.42 0.62
C ILE A 54 -1.83 5.12 0.80
N GLY A 55 -1.85 6.09 1.67
CA GLY A 55 -3.02 6.92 1.90
C GLY A 55 -2.64 8.19 2.66
N PRO A 56 -3.63 9.05 2.98
CA PRO A 56 -3.36 10.31 3.66
C PRO A 56 -2.81 10.13 5.08
N GLY A 57 -3.04 8.98 5.70
CA GLY A 57 -2.57 8.70 7.06
C GLY A 57 -1.29 7.89 7.14
N GLY A 58 -0.68 7.52 6.03
CA GLY A 58 0.56 6.75 6.06
C GLY A 58 0.71 5.74 4.94
N ALA A 59 1.73 4.91 5.06
CA ALA A 59 2.07 3.90 4.08
C ALA A 59 2.41 2.58 4.75
N ASP A 60 2.13 1.48 4.06
CA ASP A 60 2.41 0.14 4.52
C ASP A 60 3.02 -0.68 3.40
N TYR A 61 3.78 -1.70 3.79
CA TYR A 61 4.42 -2.62 2.86
C TYR A 61 4.13 -4.06 3.24
N SER A 62 3.85 -4.89 2.24
CA SER A 62 3.66 -6.33 2.42
C SER A 62 4.71 -7.09 1.64
N ARG A 63 5.22 -8.17 2.20
CA ARG A 63 6.19 -9.08 1.57
C ARG A 63 5.56 -10.36 1.05
N ASP A 64 4.31 -10.59 1.40
CA ASP A 64 3.63 -11.87 1.18
C ASP A 64 2.30 -11.70 0.43
N GLY A 65 2.28 -10.76 -0.51
CA GLY A 65 1.13 -10.59 -1.38
C GLY A 65 -0.07 -9.95 -0.72
N GLY A 66 0.12 -9.28 0.42
CA GLY A 66 -0.96 -8.61 1.12
C GLY A 66 -1.51 -9.36 2.32
N ALA A 67 -0.92 -10.50 2.69
CA ALA A 67 -1.39 -11.26 3.85
C ALA A 67 -1.02 -10.59 5.17
N ALA A 68 0.20 -10.05 5.25
CA ALA A 68 0.64 -9.29 6.43
C ALA A 68 1.29 -7.98 5.98
N TRP A 69 1.13 -6.94 6.78
CA TRP A 69 1.56 -5.58 6.43
C TRP A 69 2.43 -4.99 7.52
N THR A 70 3.46 -4.27 7.11
CA THR A 70 4.37 -3.56 7.99
C THR A 70 4.26 -2.07 7.71
N PRO A 71 4.00 -1.23 8.73
CA PRO A 71 4.02 0.21 8.54
C PRO A 71 5.41 0.70 8.15
N ILE A 72 5.48 1.58 7.15
CA ILE A 72 6.75 2.15 6.71
C ILE A 72 6.84 3.66 6.88
N GLY A 73 5.76 4.30 7.27
CA GLY A 73 5.78 5.73 7.55
C GLY A 73 4.39 6.27 7.83
N ASP A 74 4.36 7.43 8.49
CA ASP A 74 3.11 8.12 8.82
C ASP A 74 2.83 9.29 7.89
N ASP A 75 3.76 9.60 7.00
CA ASP A 75 3.56 10.66 6.00
C ASP A 75 2.47 10.26 5.02
N GLY A 76 1.55 11.17 4.77
CA GLY A 76 0.43 10.92 3.88
C GLY A 76 0.75 11.18 2.42
N PHE A 77 0.24 10.30 1.58
CA PHE A 77 0.35 10.43 0.13
C PHE A 77 -1.00 10.11 -0.51
N HIS A 78 -1.26 10.69 -1.66
CA HIS A 78 -2.49 10.43 -2.41
C HIS A 78 -2.28 9.47 -3.58
N ALA A 79 -1.08 9.48 -4.15
CA ALA A 79 -0.75 8.63 -5.28
C ALA A 79 0.74 8.32 -5.31
N PHE A 80 1.11 7.25 -5.99
CA PHE A 80 2.51 6.93 -6.19
C PHE A 80 2.70 6.12 -7.47
N SER A 81 3.95 6.07 -7.92
CA SER A 81 4.33 5.31 -9.10
C SER A 81 5.65 4.57 -8.81
N ILE A 82 5.71 3.33 -9.22
CA ILE A 82 6.90 2.50 -9.08
C ILE A 82 7.59 2.41 -10.44
N VAL A 83 8.89 2.70 -10.46
CA VAL A 83 9.68 2.63 -11.70
C VAL A 83 10.18 1.21 -11.88
N GLY A 84 9.72 0.54 -12.93
CA GLY A 84 10.14 -0.82 -13.24
C GLY A 84 11.64 -0.88 -13.55
N GLY A 85 12.31 -1.94 -13.06
CA GLY A 85 13.73 -2.13 -13.26
C GLY A 85 14.62 -1.25 -12.39
N ARG A 86 14.05 -0.37 -11.59
CA ARG A 86 14.77 0.48 -10.64
C ARG A 86 14.11 0.32 -9.27
N ASN A 87 14.91 0.26 -8.23
CA ASN A 87 14.39 0.07 -6.87
C ASN A 87 13.91 1.41 -6.28
N ALA A 88 13.02 2.07 -6.98
CA ALA A 88 12.55 3.39 -6.60
C ALA A 88 11.07 3.58 -6.95
N ALA A 89 10.39 4.33 -6.11
CA ALA A 89 9.03 4.78 -6.35
C ALA A 89 8.93 6.26 -5.98
N TRP A 90 7.94 6.94 -6.53
CA TRP A 90 7.68 8.34 -6.24
C TRP A 90 6.27 8.47 -5.69
N GLY A 91 6.14 9.18 -4.57
CA GLY A 91 4.86 9.47 -3.97
C GLY A 91 4.59 10.96 -3.98
N VAL A 92 3.32 11.32 -4.15
CA VAL A 92 2.87 12.71 -4.08
C VAL A 92 1.72 12.83 -3.09
N GLY A 93 1.67 13.92 -2.37
CA GLY A 93 0.67 14.15 -1.34
C GLY A 93 0.26 15.60 -1.26
N GLU A 94 -0.43 15.95 -0.16
CA GLU A 94 -0.92 17.30 0.03
C GLU A 94 0.21 18.31 0.23
N LYS A 95 -0.09 19.58 -0.03
CA LYS A 95 0.82 20.72 0.18
C LYS A 95 2.13 20.59 -0.60
N GLY A 96 2.06 19.98 -1.80
CA GLY A 96 3.24 19.85 -2.65
C GLY A 96 4.23 18.79 -2.18
N ARG A 97 3.83 17.88 -1.31
CA ARG A 97 4.71 16.81 -0.85
C ARG A 97 5.08 15.88 -1.99
N ILE A 98 6.38 15.70 -2.19
CA ILE A 98 6.92 14.75 -3.15
C ILE A 98 8.01 13.97 -2.43
N ALA A 99 7.98 12.64 -2.52
CA ALA A 99 8.97 11.81 -1.88
C ALA A 99 9.43 10.71 -2.82
N ARG A 100 10.71 10.38 -2.71
CA ARG A 100 11.27 9.22 -3.38
C ARG A 100 11.38 8.10 -2.36
N ILE A 101 10.86 6.94 -2.72
CA ILE A 101 10.95 5.75 -1.89
C ILE A 101 11.98 4.84 -2.56
N SER A 102 13.10 4.62 -1.88
CA SER A 102 14.16 3.75 -2.38
C SER A 102 14.08 2.40 -1.69
N ARG A 103 14.36 1.35 -2.44
CA ARG A 103 14.41 0.02 -1.85
C ARG A 103 15.60 -0.07 -0.90
N SER A 104 15.32 -0.44 0.33
CA SER A 104 16.32 -0.68 1.36
C SER A 104 16.78 -2.14 1.29
N PRO A 105 18.00 -2.47 1.76
CA PRO A 105 18.40 -3.86 1.93
C PRO A 105 17.47 -4.64 2.86
N ASP A 106 16.70 -3.96 3.69
CA ASP A 106 15.76 -4.58 4.62
C ASP A 106 14.40 -4.90 3.98
N LEU A 107 14.17 -4.42 2.76
CA LEU A 107 12.96 -4.71 1.99
C LEU A 107 13.30 -5.65 0.83
N PRO A 108 12.53 -6.71 0.65
CA PRO A 108 12.78 -7.65 -0.44
C PRO A 108 12.55 -7.07 -1.83
#